data_3f4c75066b0f5e7c3a185f2d2ab0e212
#
_entry.id   3f4c75066b0f5e7c3a185f2d2ab0e212
#
_cell.length_a   1.000
_cell.length_b   1.000
_cell.length_c   1.000
_cell.angle_alpha   90.00
_cell.angle_beta   90.00
_cell.angle_gamma   90.00
#
_symmetry.space_group_name_H-M   'P 1'
#
loop_
_entity.id
_entity.type
_entity.pdbx_description
1 polymer ?
#
loop_
_entity_poly.entity_id
_entity_poly.type
_entity_poly.pdbx_seq_one_letter_code
_entity_poly.pdbx_strand_id
1 'polypeptide(L)'
;LRAIWFGHSSVLIEIDGIRLLVDPVFSKVVSPVSFLGPKRFHPPPIALTDLPKIDAVIISHDHLDHLDKTTTQYLAAKGTFFLVPLGIGAYLKKWMIRESQFIELDWWESCKVGQVRLICTPARHYSGRSLFDWNRTLWSSWSIIGTKQRVFSSGDTGYSDHFQEIGRRFGPFDLTLMKVG
;
A
#
# COMPACT_ATOMS: atom_id res chain seq x y z
N LEU A 1 -2.72 -18.37 -4.45
CA LEU A 1 -3.01 -17.13 -3.73
C LEU A 1 -2.97 -17.38 -2.23
N ARG A 2 -2.24 -16.53 -1.51
CA ARG A 2 -2.19 -16.52 -0.05
C ARG A 2 -2.17 -15.07 0.43
N ALA A 3 -2.92 -14.77 1.49
CA ALA A 3 -2.90 -13.47 2.16
C ALA A 3 -2.59 -13.66 3.64
N ILE A 4 -1.68 -12.85 4.17
CA ILE A 4 -1.28 -12.86 5.58
C ILE A 4 -1.44 -11.45 6.12
N TRP A 5 -2.32 -11.29 7.09
CA TRP A 5 -2.54 -10.00 7.75
C TRP A 5 -1.57 -9.79 8.92
N PHE A 6 -0.86 -8.67 8.91
CA PHE A 6 0.11 -8.28 9.95
C PHE A 6 -0.45 -7.25 10.94
N GLY A 7 -1.73 -7.01 10.86
CA GLY A 7 -2.41 -6.02 11.69
C GLY A 7 -2.57 -4.66 11.02
N HIS A 8 -3.61 -3.92 11.42
CA HIS A 8 -4.04 -2.66 10.81
C HIS A 8 -4.21 -2.83 9.29
N SER A 9 -3.57 -1.99 8.49
CA SER A 9 -3.62 -2.01 7.02
C SER A 9 -2.64 -2.97 6.35
N SER A 10 -1.72 -3.57 7.12
CA SER A 10 -0.58 -4.30 6.56
C SER A 10 -0.92 -5.73 6.18
N VAL A 11 -0.85 -6.07 4.89
CA VAL A 11 -1.13 -7.42 4.36
C VAL A 11 -0.04 -7.85 3.38
N LEU A 12 0.48 -9.06 3.57
CA LEU A 12 1.30 -9.74 2.56
C LEU A 12 0.41 -10.58 1.66
N ILE A 13 0.54 -10.39 0.35
CA ILE A 13 -0.14 -11.16 -0.69
C ILE A 13 0.90 -11.93 -1.47
N GLU A 14 0.76 -13.25 -1.52
CA GLU A 14 1.54 -14.13 -2.40
C GLU A 14 0.65 -14.57 -3.57
N ILE A 15 1.01 -14.14 -4.78
CA ILE A 15 0.28 -14.40 -6.01
C ILE A 15 1.25 -14.60 -7.17
N ASP A 16 1.07 -15.64 -7.95
CA ASP A 16 1.90 -15.97 -9.14
C ASP A 16 3.41 -15.93 -8.87
N GLY A 17 3.82 -16.42 -7.69
CA GLY A 17 5.23 -16.49 -7.29
C GLY A 17 5.85 -15.18 -6.82
N ILE A 18 5.10 -14.08 -6.77
CA ILE A 18 5.57 -12.79 -6.23
C ILE A 18 4.96 -12.53 -4.85
N ARG A 19 5.67 -11.73 -4.05
CA ARG A 19 5.26 -11.26 -2.73
C ARG A 19 5.05 -9.75 -2.76
N LEU A 20 3.79 -9.37 -2.63
CA LEU A 20 3.36 -7.98 -2.53
C LEU A 20 3.04 -7.65 -1.09
N LEU A 21 3.57 -6.54 -0.58
CA LEU A 21 3.24 -6.03 0.74
C LEU A 21 2.40 -4.75 0.60
N VAL A 22 1.20 -4.78 1.16
CA VAL A 22 0.23 -3.68 1.10
C VAL A 22 0.34 -2.85 2.38
N ASP A 23 0.48 -1.54 2.24
CA ASP A 23 0.48 -0.54 3.32
C ASP A 23 1.27 -0.99 4.57
N PRO A 24 2.58 -1.30 4.45
CA PRO A 24 3.33 -1.89 5.53
C PRO A 24 3.66 -0.88 6.63
N VAL A 25 3.12 -1.11 7.81
CA VAL A 25 3.38 -0.33 9.02
C VAL A 25 3.84 -1.27 10.13
N PHE A 26 5.12 -1.21 10.48
CA PHE A 26 5.74 -2.01 11.53
C PHE A 26 6.16 -1.17 12.75
N SER A 27 6.07 0.15 12.65
CA SER A 27 6.33 1.06 13.76
C SER A 27 5.33 0.86 14.91
N LYS A 28 5.82 1.02 16.15
CA LYS A 28 5.00 0.89 17.37
C LYS A 28 3.99 2.02 17.53
N VAL A 29 4.33 3.19 16.99
CA VAL A 29 3.54 4.43 17.11
C VAL A 29 3.30 4.97 15.72
N VAL A 30 2.06 5.33 15.44
CA VAL A 30 1.65 6.00 14.20
C VAL A 30 1.70 7.50 14.44
N SER A 31 2.86 8.10 14.15
CA SER A 31 3.08 9.54 14.41
C SER A 31 4.28 10.06 13.63
N PRO A 32 4.34 11.36 13.33
CA PRO A 32 5.55 12.00 12.80
C PRO A 32 6.74 11.91 13.76
N VAL A 33 6.47 11.74 15.07
CA VAL A 33 7.47 11.61 16.13
C VAL A 33 7.30 10.28 16.86
N SER A 34 8.39 9.55 17.06
CA SER A 34 8.38 8.15 17.52
C SER A 34 7.89 7.93 18.97
N PHE A 35 7.81 8.99 19.77
CA PHE A 35 7.46 8.92 21.21
C PHE A 35 6.05 9.45 21.51
N LEU A 36 5.36 10.06 20.56
CA LEU A 36 4.04 10.69 20.77
C LEU A 36 3.09 10.29 19.64
N GLY A 37 1.92 9.76 19.98
CA GLY A 37 0.85 9.41 19.03
C GLY A 37 0.15 8.11 19.37
N PRO A 38 -0.82 7.69 18.55
CA PRO A 38 -1.53 6.43 18.71
C PRO A 38 -0.58 5.24 18.67
N LYS A 39 -0.68 4.38 19.67
CA LYS A 39 0.07 3.11 19.71
C LYS A 39 -0.75 2.02 19.05
N ARG A 40 -0.08 1.05 18.45
CA ARG A 40 -0.73 -0.18 17.99
C ARG A 40 -1.37 -0.90 19.18
N PHE A 41 -2.54 -1.49 18.99
CA PHE A 41 -3.17 -2.37 19.99
C PHE A 41 -2.35 -3.66 20.20
N HIS A 42 -1.83 -4.22 19.11
CA HIS A 42 -0.99 -5.42 19.13
C HIS A 42 0.27 -5.20 18.28
N PRO A 43 1.42 -5.74 18.69
CA PRO A 43 2.60 -5.74 17.83
C PRO A 43 2.33 -6.54 16.55
N PRO A 44 3.07 -6.30 15.45
CA PRO A 44 3.04 -7.19 14.31
C PRO A 44 3.41 -8.62 14.75
N PRO A 45 2.80 -9.67 14.15
CA PRO A 45 3.03 -11.06 14.54
C PRO A 45 4.46 -11.54 14.27
N ILE A 46 5.19 -10.85 13.43
CA ILE A 46 6.63 -11.07 13.16
C ILE A 46 7.37 -9.75 13.18
N ALA A 47 8.69 -9.81 13.39
CA ALA A 47 9.51 -8.62 13.27
C ALA A 47 9.68 -8.21 11.79
N LEU A 48 9.93 -6.93 11.55
CA LEU A 48 10.21 -6.42 10.20
C LEU A 48 11.42 -7.13 9.56
N THR A 49 12.40 -7.51 10.39
CA THR A 49 13.60 -8.26 9.98
C THR A 49 13.32 -9.68 9.53
N ASP A 50 12.22 -10.27 9.97
CA ASP A 50 11.84 -11.66 9.71
C ASP A 50 10.93 -11.79 8.48
N LEU A 51 10.60 -10.65 7.84
CA LEU A 51 9.88 -10.68 6.57
C LEU A 51 10.67 -11.45 5.50
N PRO A 52 10.01 -12.30 4.71
CA PRO A 52 10.62 -12.88 3.54
C PRO A 52 11.02 -11.77 2.55
N LYS A 53 11.76 -12.13 1.51
CA LYS A 53 12.03 -11.19 0.39
C LYS A 53 10.68 -10.70 -0.16
N ILE A 54 10.51 -9.39 -0.20
CA ILE A 54 9.36 -8.69 -0.77
C ILE A 54 9.73 -8.18 -2.16
N ASP A 55 8.95 -8.55 -3.17
CA ASP A 55 9.22 -8.15 -4.55
C ASP A 55 8.72 -6.73 -4.80
N ALA A 56 7.55 -6.38 -4.28
CA ALA A 56 7.05 -5.01 -4.33
C ALA A 56 6.19 -4.62 -3.13
N VAL A 57 6.15 -3.34 -2.87
CA VAL A 57 5.22 -2.68 -1.92
C VAL A 57 4.23 -1.86 -2.72
N ILE A 58 2.96 -1.94 -2.37
CA ILE A 58 1.92 -1.02 -2.84
C ILE A 58 1.42 -0.18 -1.66
N ILE A 59 1.33 1.13 -1.87
CA ILE A 59 0.83 2.10 -0.89
C ILE A 59 -0.49 2.65 -1.38
N SER A 60 -1.50 2.67 -0.52
CA SER A 60 -2.80 3.23 -0.87
C SER A 60 -2.82 4.76 -0.80
N HIS A 61 -2.23 5.34 0.23
CA HIS A 61 -2.16 6.79 0.43
C HIS A 61 -1.09 7.17 1.47
N ASP A 62 -0.94 8.44 1.74
CA ASP A 62 0.18 8.96 2.55
C ASP A 62 -0.08 9.04 4.06
N HIS A 63 -1.23 8.63 4.57
CA HIS A 63 -1.47 8.66 6.01
C HIS A 63 -0.40 7.88 6.79
N LEU A 64 -0.17 8.30 8.03
CA LEU A 64 0.94 7.77 8.86
C LEU A 64 0.79 6.28 9.18
N ASP A 65 -0.43 5.78 9.18
CA ASP A 65 -0.81 4.39 9.43
C ASP A 65 -0.91 3.53 8.16
N HIS A 66 -0.50 4.08 7.01
CA HIS A 66 -0.38 3.38 5.72
C HIS A 66 1.01 3.54 5.11
N LEU A 67 1.64 4.70 5.28
CA LEU A 67 2.98 5.01 4.79
C LEU A 67 3.94 5.26 5.97
N ASP A 68 4.50 4.19 6.51
CA ASP A 68 5.46 4.22 7.62
C ASP A 68 6.89 4.44 7.11
N LYS A 69 7.48 5.58 7.49
CA LYS A 69 8.84 5.96 7.06
C LYS A 69 9.88 4.89 7.39
N THR A 70 9.90 4.40 8.62
CA THR A 70 10.91 3.44 9.08
C THR A 70 10.82 2.12 8.32
N THR A 71 9.61 1.59 8.18
CA THR A 71 9.35 0.37 7.42
C THR A 71 9.72 0.54 5.94
N THR A 72 9.32 1.66 5.35
CA THR A 72 9.60 1.98 3.94
C THR A 72 11.11 2.07 3.68
N GLN A 73 11.86 2.78 4.54
CA GLN A 73 13.32 2.88 4.41
C GLN A 73 14.02 1.52 4.57
N TYR A 74 13.56 0.69 5.51
CA TYR A 74 14.09 -0.66 5.67
C TYR A 74 13.89 -1.52 4.42
N LEU A 75 12.67 -1.53 3.87
CA LEU A 75 12.35 -2.30 2.67
C LEU A 75 13.11 -1.77 1.44
N ALA A 76 13.25 -0.46 1.30
CA ALA A 76 14.04 0.15 0.23
C ALA A 76 15.52 -0.26 0.30
N ALA A 77 16.11 -0.32 1.51
CA ALA A 77 17.49 -0.80 1.72
C ALA A 77 17.67 -2.28 1.32
N LYS A 78 16.58 -3.08 1.32
CA LYS A 78 16.56 -4.46 0.83
C LYS A 78 16.34 -4.57 -0.68
N GLY A 79 16.19 -3.45 -1.39
CA GLY A 79 15.99 -3.41 -2.84
C GLY A 79 14.55 -3.62 -3.27
N THR A 80 13.58 -3.52 -2.37
CA THR A 80 12.15 -3.63 -2.69
C THR A 80 11.71 -2.47 -3.59
N PHE A 81 10.86 -2.75 -4.57
CA PHE A 81 10.26 -1.78 -5.46
C PHE A 81 8.91 -1.27 -4.92
N PHE A 82 8.61 0.01 -5.11
CA PHE A 82 7.39 0.63 -4.59
C PHE A 82 6.48 1.11 -5.72
N LEU A 83 5.18 0.82 -5.61
CA LEU A 83 4.15 1.41 -6.44
C LEU A 83 3.28 2.28 -5.55
N VAL A 84 3.18 3.54 -5.91
CA VAL A 84 2.53 4.54 -5.05
C VAL A 84 1.66 5.48 -5.89
N PRO A 85 0.57 6.05 -5.32
CA PRO A 85 -0.18 7.12 -5.97
C PRO A 85 0.67 8.38 -6.19
N LEU A 86 0.24 9.22 -7.14
CA LEU A 86 0.89 10.49 -7.47
C LEU A 86 1.15 11.37 -6.24
N GLY A 87 2.33 11.97 -6.20
CA GLY A 87 2.78 12.88 -5.15
C GLY A 87 3.49 12.18 -3.97
N ILE A 88 3.29 10.88 -3.76
CA ILE A 88 3.95 10.14 -2.67
C ILE A 88 5.47 10.01 -2.92
N GLY A 89 5.90 9.98 -4.17
CA GLY A 89 7.31 9.95 -4.54
C GLY A 89 8.12 11.09 -3.91
N ALA A 90 7.51 12.24 -3.64
CA ALA A 90 8.16 13.34 -2.94
C ALA A 90 8.59 12.95 -1.51
N TYR A 91 7.77 12.17 -0.79
CA TYR A 91 8.16 11.63 0.52
C TYR A 91 9.27 10.58 0.39
N LEU A 92 9.17 9.69 -0.60
CA LEU A 92 10.17 8.66 -0.83
C LEU A 92 11.55 9.28 -1.12
N LYS A 93 11.60 10.29 -1.98
CA LYS A 93 12.82 11.08 -2.27
C LYS A 93 13.37 11.76 -1.01
N LYS A 94 12.52 12.43 -0.25
CA LYS A 94 12.89 13.05 1.03
C LYS A 94 13.45 12.04 2.04
N TRP A 95 13.06 10.79 1.96
CA TRP A 95 13.57 9.68 2.78
C TRP A 95 14.75 8.97 2.15
N MET A 96 15.36 9.55 1.11
CA MET A 96 16.56 9.06 0.41
C MET A 96 16.35 7.73 -0.33
N ILE A 97 15.12 7.44 -0.74
CA ILE A 97 14.81 6.30 -1.61
C ILE A 97 15.05 6.72 -3.06
N ARG A 98 15.79 5.92 -3.79
CA ARG A 98 16.18 6.22 -5.18
C ARG A 98 14.96 6.21 -6.10
N GLU A 99 14.92 7.11 -7.06
CA GLU A 99 13.83 7.18 -8.06
C GLU A 99 13.66 5.89 -8.87
N SER A 100 14.74 5.14 -9.07
CA SER A 100 14.69 3.82 -9.74
C SER A 100 14.00 2.73 -8.90
N GLN A 101 13.67 2.99 -7.64
CA GLN A 101 13.02 2.03 -6.74
C GLN A 101 11.52 2.25 -6.59
N PHE A 102 10.93 3.24 -7.26
CA PHE A 102 9.48 3.43 -7.19
C PHE A 102 8.90 3.95 -8.52
N ILE A 103 7.60 3.79 -8.65
CA ILE A 103 6.79 4.39 -9.70
C ILE A 103 5.56 5.05 -9.08
N GLU A 104 5.25 6.26 -9.53
CA GLU A 104 4.01 6.95 -9.21
C GLU A 104 2.96 6.66 -10.28
N LEU A 105 1.75 6.38 -9.88
CA LEU A 105 0.63 6.05 -10.77
C LEU A 105 -0.58 6.92 -10.45
N ASP A 106 -1.24 7.39 -11.51
CA ASP A 106 -2.57 7.97 -11.43
C ASP A 106 -3.64 6.87 -11.40
N TRP A 107 -4.88 7.23 -11.09
CA TRP A 107 -5.99 6.31 -11.18
C TRP A 107 -6.10 5.70 -12.59
N TRP A 108 -6.34 4.41 -12.64
CA TRP A 108 -6.43 3.56 -13.83
C TRP A 108 -5.09 3.24 -14.50
N GLU A 109 -4.01 3.88 -14.10
CA GLU A 109 -2.68 3.49 -14.54
C GLU A 109 -2.22 2.18 -13.88
N SER A 110 -1.29 1.49 -14.50
CA SER A 110 -0.83 0.19 -14.02
C SER A 110 0.63 -0.09 -14.32
N CYS A 111 1.25 -0.91 -13.48
CA CYS A 111 2.57 -1.46 -13.67
C CYS A 111 2.54 -2.97 -13.49
N LYS A 112 3.48 -3.70 -14.09
CA LYS A 112 3.66 -5.14 -13.88
C LYS A 112 4.83 -5.42 -12.96
N VAL A 113 4.63 -6.35 -12.04
CA VAL A 113 5.69 -6.99 -11.25
C VAL A 113 5.63 -8.48 -11.54
N GLY A 114 6.62 -9.01 -12.22
CA GLY A 114 6.54 -10.35 -12.78
C GLY A 114 5.35 -10.49 -13.75
N GLN A 115 4.49 -11.46 -13.50
CA GLN A 115 3.27 -11.69 -14.30
C GLN A 115 2.04 -10.94 -13.75
N VAL A 116 2.15 -10.34 -12.56
CA VAL A 116 1.05 -9.67 -11.91
C VAL A 116 0.95 -8.21 -12.36
N ARG A 117 -0.24 -7.80 -12.79
CA ARG A 117 -0.55 -6.42 -13.12
C ARG A 117 -1.17 -5.73 -11.90
N LEU A 118 -0.58 -4.63 -11.47
CA LEU A 118 -0.99 -3.80 -10.36
C LEU A 118 -1.60 -2.53 -10.91
N ILE A 119 -2.87 -2.30 -10.67
CA ILE A 119 -3.61 -1.14 -11.17
C ILE A 119 -3.94 -0.23 -9.98
N CYS A 120 -3.51 1.03 -10.05
CA CYS A 120 -3.94 2.08 -9.15
C CYS A 120 -5.41 2.40 -9.47
N THR A 121 -6.33 2.16 -8.55
CA THR A 121 -7.76 2.34 -8.76
C THR A 121 -8.32 3.40 -7.82
N PRO A 122 -9.41 4.11 -8.18
CA PRO A 122 -9.98 5.17 -7.35
C PRO A 122 -10.38 4.71 -5.96
N ALA A 123 -10.33 5.64 -5.02
CA ALA A 123 -10.90 5.51 -3.68
C ALA A 123 -11.59 6.82 -3.29
N ARG A 124 -12.53 6.77 -2.37
CA ARG A 124 -13.17 7.95 -1.79
C ARG A 124 -12.55 8.23 -0.43
N HIS A 125 -11.46 9.00 -0.43
CA HIS A 125 -10.70 9.29 0.77
C HIS A 125 -10.06 10.69 0.67
N TYR A 126 -8.99 10.91 1.38
CA TYR A 126 -8.16 12.12 1.37
C TYR A 126 -6.72 11.76 1.71
N SER A 127 -5.81 12.71 1.55
CA SER A 127 -4.41 12.55 1.92
C SER A 127 -3.93 13.68 2.83
N GLY A 128 -2.82 13.45 3.55
CA GLY A 128 -2.17 14.43 4.41
C GLY A 128 -1.46 13.79 5.60
N ARG A 129 -0.26 14.30 5.90
CA ARG A 129 0.59 13.86 7.02
C ARG A 129 0.79 14.95 8.06
N SER A 130 0.33 16.17 7.76
CA SER A 130 0.45 17.36 8.60
C SER A 130 -0.74 18.30 8.38
N LEU A 131 -0.79 19.37 9.13
CA LEU A 131 -1.84 20.41 8.97
C LEU A 131 -1.71 21.23 7.67
N PHE A 132 -0.59 21.09 6.93
CA PHE A 132 -0.26 21.97 5.79
C PHE A 132 -0.17 21.24 4.46
N ASP A 133 -0.38 19.92 4.43
CA ASP A 133 -0.22 19.09 3.22
C ASP A 133 -1.49 18.33 2.81
N TRP A 134 -2.64 18.82 3.24
CA TRP A 134 -3.95 18.26 2.92
C TRP A 134 -4.16 18.13 1.40
N ASN A 135 -4.50 16.91 0.94
CA ASN A 135 -4.78 16.55 -0.45
C ASN A 135 -3.67 16.94 -1.45
N ARG A 136 -2.40 16.93 -1.03
CA ARG A 136 -1.25 17.18 -1.91
C ARG A 136 -0.73 15.94 -2.60
N THR A 137 -1.17 14.77 -2.17
CA THR A 137 -0.90 13.49 -2.83
C THR A 137 -2.21 12.83 -3.22
N LEU A 138 -2.17 11.95 -4.21
CA LEU A 138 -3.31 11.13 -4.56
C LEU A 138 -3.47 10.00 -3.53
N TRP A 139 -4.68 9.45 -3.44
CA TRP A 139 -5.04 8.25 -2.68
C TRP A 139 -5.67 7.22 -3.61
N SER A 140 -5.61 5.94 -3.27
CA SER A 140 -6.04 4.88 -4.16
C SER A 140 -6.52 3.64 -3.43
N SER A 141 -7.29 2.83 -4.14
CA SER A 141 -7.39 1.40 -3.96
C SER A 141 -6.47 0.69 -4.97
N TRP A 142 -6.34 -0.63 -4.89
CA TRP A 142 -5.50 -1.41 -5.79
C TRP A 142 -6.22 -2.64 -6.31
N SER A 143 -6.21 -2.81 -7.65
CA SER A 143 -6.62 -4.05 -8.31
C SER A 143 -5.38 -4.84 -8.72
N ILE A 144 -5.20 -6.02 -8.15
CA ILE A 144 -4.05 -6.91 -8.29
C ILE A 144 -4.47 -8.08 -9.16
N ILE A 145 -4.01 -8.11 -10.40
CA ILE A 145 -4.47 -9.06 -11.41
C ILE A 145 -3.35 -10.03 -11.76
N GLY A 146 -3.46 -11.22 -11.23
CA GLY A 146 -2.60 -12.34 -11.56
C GLY A 146 -3.08 -13.11 -12.81
N THR A 147 -2.42 -14.20 -13.14
CA THR A 147 -2.73 -15.04 -14.30
C THR A 147 -4.03 -15.84 -14.12
N LYS A 148 -4.35 -16.23 -12.88
CA LYS A 148 -5.54 -17.02 -12.55
C LYS A 148 -6.41 -16.38 -11.49
N GLN A 149 -5.85 -15.51 -10.66
CA GLN A 149 -6.51 -14.98 -9.49
C GLN A 149 -6.42 -13.45 -9.45
N ARG A 150 -7.43 -12.83 -8.85
CA ARG A 150 -7.55 -11.38 -8.75
C ARG A 150 -7.83 -10.98 -7.31
N VAL A 151 -7.10 -9.98 -6.84
CA VAL A 151 -7.27 -9.43 -5.49
C VAL A 151 -7.61 -7.96 -5.59
N PHE A 152 -8.52 -7.51 -4.76
CA PHE A 152 -8.81 -6.09 -4.58
C PHE A 152 -8.43 -5.66 -3.16
N SER A 153 -7.71 -4.55 -3.05
CA SER A 153 -7.41 -3.89 -1.78
C SER A 153 -8.00 -2.49 -1.80
N SER A 154 -8.94 -2.23 -0.91
CA SER A 154 -9.67 -0.95 -0.91
C SER A 154 -8.81 0.23 -0.47
N GLY A 155 -7.70 0.00 0.25
CA GLY A 155 -7.12 1.05 1.06
C GLY A 155 -8.16 1.62 2.01
N ASP A 156 -8.00 2.87 2.41
CA ASP A 156 -9.04 3.61 3.10
C ASP A 156 -9.99 4.25 2.10
N THR A 157 -11.27 3.91 2.17
CA THR A 157 -12.27 4.45 1.27
C THR A 157 -13.67 4.44 1.88
N GLY A 158 -14.42 5.50 1.62
CA GLY A 158 -15.87 5.47 1.80
C GLY A 158 -16.54 4.79 0.61
N TYR A 159 -17.78 4.36 0.79
CA TYR A 159 -18.59 3.79 -0.28
C TYR A 159 -18.94 4.84 -1.34
N SER A 160 -18.78 4.48 -2.62
CA SER A 160 -19.25 5.26 -3.79
C SER A 160 -19.20 4.40 -5.06
N ASP A 161 -19.58 4.99 -6.20
CA ASP A 161 -19.73 4.32 -7.50
C ASP A 161 -18.42 3.72 -8.04
N HIS A 162 -17.27 4.13 -7.50
CA HIS A 162 -15.98 3.59 -7.92
C HIS A 162 -15.90 2.06 -7.73
N PHE A 163 -16.56 1.49 -6.71
CA PHE A 163 -16.60 0.03 -6.53
C PHE A 163 -17.26 -0.67 -7.71
N GLN A 164 -18.38 -0.12 -8.19
CA GLN A 164 -19.07 -0.68 -9.36
C GLN A 164 -18.20 -0.62 -10.61
N GLU A 165 -17.55 0.52 -10.83
CA GLU A 165 -16.69 0.71 -11.99
C GLU A 165 -15.46 -0.20 -11.94
N ILE A 166 -14.81 -0.34 -10.78
CA ILE A 166 -13.69 -1.25 -10.58
C ILE A 166 -14.12 -2.70 -10.80
N GLY A 167 -15.26 -3.10 -10.22
CA GLY A 167 -15.82 -4.44 -10.42
C GLY A 167 -16.14 -4.76 -11.88
N ARG A 168 -16.70 -3.79 -12.62
CA ARG A 168 -16.98 -3.92 -14.04
C ARG A 168 -15.72 -4.07 -14.89
N ARG A 169 -14.64 -3.35 -14.56
CA ARG A 169 -13.38 -3.37 -15.33
C ARG A 169 -12.50 -4.56 -15.03
N PHE A 170 -12.42 -4.95 -13.75
CA PHE A 170 -11.39 -5.89 -13.28
C PHE A 170 -11.92 -7.11 -12.55
N GLY A 171 -13.21 -7.11 -12.18
CA GLY A 171 -13.84 -8.24 -11.49
C GLY A 171 -14.12 -9.45 -12.41
N PRO A 172 -14.63 -10.53 -11.84
CA PRO A 172 -14.78 -10.74 -10.40
C PRO A 172 -13.42 -10.87 -9.69
N PHE A 173 -13.40 -10.54 -8.39
CA PHE A 173 -12.21 -10.74 -7.54
C PHE A 173 -12.37 -11.99 -6.70
N ASP A 174 -11.28 -12.75 -6.56
CA ASP A 174 -11.22 -13.97 -5.72
C ASP A 174 -11.04 -13.61 -4.24
N LEU A 175 -10.41 -12.48 -3.96
CA LEU A 175 -10.21 -11.96 -2.60
C LEU A 175 -10.38 -10.44 -2.59
N THR A 176 -11.09 -9.93 -1.60
CA THR A 176 -11.21 -8.49 -1.35
C THR A 176 -10.74 -8.17 0.08
N LEU A 177 -9.82 -7.22 0.18
CA LEU A 177 -9.36 -6.64 1.42
C LEU A 177 -10.09 -5.31 1.59
N MET A 178 -11.11 -5.29 2.43
CA MET A 178 -11.99 -4.14 2.58
C MET A 178 -11.75 -3.48 3.94
N LYS A 179 -11.66 -2.15 3.95
CA LYS A 179 -11.74 -1.40 5.19
C LYS A 179 -13.13 -1.53 5.79
N VAL A 180 -13.19 -1.84 7.08
CA VAL A 180 -14.41 -1.89 7.88
C VAL A 180 -14.20 -1.08 9.17
N GLY A 181 -15.05 -0.10 9.43
CA GLY A 181 -14.99 0.76 10.64
C GLY A 181 -14.38 2.12 10.42
#